data_0dbd991a943ebb1f79e1495f8045a2f7
#
_entry.id   0dbd991a943ebb1f79e1495f8045a2f7
#
_cell.length_a   1.000
_cell.length_b   1.000
_cell.length_c   1.000
_cell.angle_alpha   90.00
_cell.angle_beta   90.00
_cell.angle_gamma   90.00
#
_symmetry.space_group_name_H-M   'P 1'
#
loop_
_entity.id
_entity.type
_entity.pdbx_description
1 polymer ?
#
loop_
_entity_poly.entity_id
_entity_poly.type
_entity_poly.pdbx_seq_one_letter_code
_entity_poly.pdbx_strand_id
1 'polypeptide(L)'
;PVNPGYELAGRDVYVVAAKDSAQDLKRVLPLMLGIGQKLVDGLPIGSPGEEGYLPRGVRLNVRAPKRGSARAVEMLLKKMANEAYDSELPMPTYDRVPPARQVLDMASAVIAIGTEGGIVPRGNPDRIEAHNASKWCRYSIEGLDRLQKGDFEVAHGGYDPVPANEDPNRVLPLDGARALEREKAFSKLNDWYPVTVGNVTAVRSAERYGREMGEALIAAGVEGVILTST
;
A
#
# COMPACT_ATOMS: atom_id res chain seq x y z
N PRO A 1 -5.71 0.10 -7.29
CA PRO A 1 -7.03 0.72 -7.24
C PRO A 1 -7.44 1.16 -8.64
N VAL A 2 -8.63 0.73 -9.06
CA VAL A 2 -9.19 1.17 -10.35
C VAL A 2 -9.49 2.66 -10.20
N ASN A 3 -8.79 3.52 -10.93
CA ASN A 3 -9.09 4.94 -10.92
C ASN A 3 -10.38 5.17 -11.72
N PRO A 4 -11.52 5.51 -11.08
CA PRO A 4 -12.81 5.65 -11.75
C PRO A 4 -12.77 6.72 -12.84
N GLY A 5 -11.82 7.63 -12.80
CA GLY A 5 -11.60 8.63 -13.85
C GLY A 5 -11.28 8.03 -15.21
N TYR A 6 -10.61 6.88 -15.27
CA TYR A 6 -10.33 6.21 -16.55
C TYR A 6 -11.59 5.59 -17.18
N GLU A 7 -12.53 5.15 -16.38
CA GLU A 7 -13.83 4.62 -16.87
C GLU A 7 -14.70 5.73 -17.45
N LEU A 8 -14.54 6.95 -16.95
CA LEU A 8 -15.29 8.12 -17.38
C LEU A 8 -14.66 8.83 -18.60
N ALA A 9 -13.38 8.59 -18.89
CA ALA A 9 -12.64 9.29 -19.94
C ALA A 9 -13.20 9.11 -21.36
N GLY A 10 -14.06 8.13 -21.61
CA GLY A 10 -14.75 7.93 -22.87
C GLY A 10 -16.16 8.53 -22.96
N ARG A 11 -16.65 9.19 -21.90
CA ARG A 11 -17.96 9.81 -21.80
C ARG A 11 -17.86 11.32 -22.04
N ASP A 12 -19.00 12.01 -21.97
CA ASP A 12 -19.07 13.48 -22.14
C ASP A 12 -18.54 14.23 -20.88
N VAL A 13 -17.43 13.77 -20.35
CA VAL A 13 -16.73 14.35 -19.19
C VAL A 13 -15.26 14.54 -19.51
N TYR A 14 -14.68 15.63 -19.06
CA TYR A 14 -13.24 15.85 -19.08
C TYR A 14 -12.63 15.39 -17.75
N VAL A 15 -11.66 14.51 -17.83
CA VAL A 15 -10.99 13.94 -16.65
C VAL A 15 -9.53 14.39 -16.65
N VAL A 16 -9.09 15.06 -15.60
CA VAL A 16 -7.69 15.43 -15.40
C VAL A 16 -7.07 14.48 -14.40
N ALA A 17 -6.01 13.78 -14.80
CA ALA A 17 -5.35 12.81 -13.94
C ALA A 17 -4.62 13.53 -12.80
N ALA A 18 -4.88 13.13 -11.56
CA ALA A 18 -4.13 13.52 -10.38
C ALA A 18 -3.17 12.40 -9.97
N LYS A 19 -2.03 12.76 -9.38
CA LYS A 19 -1.12 11.82 -8.72
C LYS A 19 -1.68 11.46 -7.33
N ASP A 20 -1.08 10.47 -6.70
CA ASP A 20 -1.53 9.91 -5.41
C ASP A 20 -1.28 10.83 -4.20
N SER A 21 -1.30 12.13 -4.39
CA SER A 21 -1.06 13.12 -3.35
C SER A 21 -2.02 14.30 -3.46
N ALA A 22 -2.62 14.69 -2.34
CA ALA A 22 -3.43 15.91 -2.25
C ALA A 22 -2.65 17.19 -2.67
N GLN A 23 -1.33 17.18 -2.63
CA GLN A 23 -0.51 18.29 -3.10
C GLN A 23 -0.60 18.48 -4.63
N ASP A 24 -0.91 17.41 -5.37
CA ASP A 24 -1.07 17.49 -6.82
C ASP A 24 -2.34 18.28 -7.23
N LEU A 25 -3.27 18.49 -6.30
CA LEU A 25 -4.42 19.36 -6.51
C LEU A 25 -4.01 20.77 -6.94
N LYS A 26 -2.88 21.29 -6.45
CA LYS A 26 -2.35 22.59 -6.88
C LYS A 26 -2.05 22.65 -8.40
N ARG A 27 -1.70 21.52 -9.00
CA ARG A 27 -1.49 21.40 -10.45
C ARG A 27 -2.81 21.13 -11.18
N VAL A 28 -3.63 20.24 -10.64
CA VAL A 28 -4.84 19.72 -11.31
C VAL A 28 -5.96 20.75 -11.32
N LEU A 29 -6.19 21.46 -10.21
CA LEU A 29 -7.27 22.44 -10.10
C LEU A 29 -7.23 23.56 -11.17
N PRO A 30 -6.09 24.19 -11.43
CA PRO A 30 -6.04 25.20 -12.52
C PRO A 30 -6.41 24.65 -13.89
N LEU A 31 -6.00 23.41 -14.20
CA LEU A 31 -6.36 22.73 -15.47
C LEU A 31 -7.87 22.48 -15.53
N MET A 32 -8.46 21.95 -14.46
CA MET A 32 -9.90 21.70 -14.39
C MET A 32 -10.70 23.00 -14.49
N LEU A 33 -10.27 24.05 -13.79
CA LEU A 33 -10.92 25.38 -13.86
C LEU A 33 -10.84 25.97 -15.25
N GLY A 34 -9.68 25.86 -15.91
CA GLY A 34 -9.48 26.34 -17.29
C GLY A 34 -10.42 25.65 -18.27
N ILE A 35 -10.56 24.32 -18.18
CA ILE A 35 -11.50 23.56 -19.01
C ILE A 35 -12.94 23.97 -18.68
N GLY A 36 -13.29 24.06 -17.39
CA GLY A 36 -14.62 24.44 -16.93
C GLY A 36 -15.02 25.83 -17.42
N GLN A 37 -14.10 26.81 -17.37
CA GLN A 37 -14.35 28.16 -17.87
C GLN A 37 -14.62 28.17 -19.39
N LYS A 38 -13.80 27.44 -20.16
CA LYS A 38 -14.02 27.32 -21.61
C LYS A 38 -15.37 26.72 -21.95
N LEU A 39 -15.80 25.69 -21.18
CA LEU A 39 -17.13 25.07 -21.35
C LEU A 39 -18.26 26.06 -21.08
N VAL A 40 -18.15 26.87 -20.03
CA VAL A 40 -19.14 27.90 -19.67
C VAL A 40 -19.22 29.00 -20.75
N ASP A 41 -18.04 29.38 -21.27
CA ASP A 41 -17.94 30.45 -22.29
C ASP A 41 -18.22 29.95 -23.71
N GLY A 42 -18.51 28.64 -23.88
CA GLY A 42 -18.76 28.04 -25.20
C GLY A 42 -17.50 28.01 -26.10
N LEU A 43 -16.32 28.12 -25.50
CA LEU A 43 -15.06 28.11 -26.24
C LEU A 43 -14.63 26.69 -26.58
N PRO A 44 -13.92 26.48 -27.70
CA PRO A 44 -13.42 25.17 -28.06
C PRO A 44 -12.37 24.70 -27.05
N ILE A 45 -12.47 23.43 -26.66
CA ILE A 45 -11.46 22.74 -25.86
C ILE A 45 -10.39 22.23 -26.81
N GLY A 46 -9.13 22.52 -26.51
CA GLY A 46 -7.97 22.06 -27.26
C GLY A 46 -7.71 20.55 -27.09
N SER A 47 -6.60 20.08 -27.63
CA SER A 47 -6.19 18.67 -27.53
C SER A 47 -5.82 18.28 -26.08
N PRO A 48 -5.86 16.98 -25.74
CA PRO A 48 -5.42 16.50 -24.43
C PRO A 48 -4.00 16.92 -24.04
N GLY A 49 -3.11 17.04 -25.03
CA GLY A 49 -1.73 17.51 -24.82
C GLY A 49 -1.64 18.98 -24.46
N GLU A 50 -2.57 19.81 -24.93
CA GLU A 50 -2.63 21.25 -24.64
C GLU A 50 -3.37 21.54 -23.33
N GLU A 51 -4.45 20.85 -23.07
CA GLU A 51 -5.37 21.11 -21.96
C GLU A 51 -5.12 20.22 -20.73
N GLY A 52 -4.32 19.16 -20.86
CA GLY A 52 -3.91 18.28 -19.76
C GLY A 52 -4.97 17.30 -19.27
N TYR A 53 -6.07 17.10 -20.01
CA TYR A 53 -7.06 16.06 -19.69
C TYR A 53 -6.69 14.71 -20.29
N LEU A 54 -7.28 13.62 -19.77
CA LEU A 54 -7.10 12.28 -20.34
C LEU A 54 -7.73 12.21 -21.74
N PRO A 55 -7.04 11.59 -22.71
CA PRO A 55 -7.56 11.47 -24.07
C PRO A 55 -8.98 10.90 -24.09
N ARG A 56 -9.89 11.62 -24.73
CA ARG A 56 -11.26 11.19 -25.02
C ARG A 56 -11.24 10.60 -26.41
N GLY A 57 -11.36 9.34 -26.51
CA GLY A 57 -11.38 8.71 -27.82
C GLY A 57 -12.13 7.40 -27.77
N VAL A 58 -12.74 7.04 -28.89
CA VAL A 58 -13.15 5.68 -29.11
C VAL A 58 -11.88 4.83 -29.03
N ARG A 59 -11.79 3.94 -28.05
CA ARG A 59 -10.73 2.94 -28.02
C ARG A 59 -10.95 2.05 -29.25
N LEU A 60 -10.22 2.34 -30.32
CA LEU A 60 -10.22 1.48 -31.49
C LEU A 60 -9.52 0.20 -31.10
N ASN A 61 -10.23 -0.92 -31.23
CA ASN A 61 -9.60 -2.23 -31.12
C ASN A 61 -8.62 -2.37 -32.29
N VAL A 62 -7.35 -2.19 -32.02
CA VAL A 62 -6.30 -2.41 -33.02
C VAL A 62 -6.01 -3.91 -33.05
N ARG A 63 -6.28 -4.53 -34.20
CA ARG A 63 -5.88 -5.92 -34.41
C ARG A 63 -4.37 -5.96 -34.67
N ALA A 64 -3.61 -6.33 -33.63
CA ALA A 64 -2.19 -6.52 -33.76
C ALA A 64 -1.88 -7.81 -34.58
N PRO A 65 -0.78 -7.83 -35.36
CA PRO A 65 -0.37 -9.05 -36.15
C PRO A 65 -0.07 -10.23 -35.23
N LYS A 66 0.43 -9.99 -34.03
CA LYS A 66 0.72 -11.02 -33.03
C LYS A 66 -0.21 -10.90 -31.82
N ARG A 67 -0.61 -12.03 -31.26
CA ARG A 67 -1.41 -12.07 -30.02
C ARG A 67 -0.60 -11.50 -28.86
N GLY A 68 -1.27 -10.91 -27.86
CA GLY A 68 -0.63 -10.37 -26.67
C GLY A 68 0.24 -11.39 -25.92
N SER A 69 -0.21 -12.64 -25.83
CA SER A 69 0.57 -13.74 -25.24
C SER A 69 1.88 -14.01 -26.00
N ALA A 70 1.88 -13.97 -27.34
CA ALA A 70 3.10 -14.14 -28.12
C ALA A 70 4.09 -12.99 -27.91
N ARG A 71 3.57 -11.75 -27.87
CA ARG A 71 4.41 -10.57 -27.57
C ARG A 71 5.00 -10.61 -26.17
N ALA A 72 4.22 -11.06 -25.16
CA ALA A 72 4.70 -11.23 -23.82
C ALA A 72 5.83 -12.27 -23.71
N VAL A 73 5.70 -13.41 -24.41
CA VAL A 73 6.76 -14.42 -24.47
C VAL A 73 8.00 -13.89 -25.18
N GLU A 74 7.86 -13.17 -26.29
CA GLU A 74 9.00 -12.54 -26.98
C GLU A 74 9.73 -11.54 -26.09
N MET A 75 9.01 -10.72 -25.35
CA MET A 75 9.58 -9.78 -24.37
C MET A 75 10.33 -10.54 -23.26
N LEU A 76 9.76 -11.62 -22.74
CA LEU A 76 10.39 -12.47 -21.74
C LEU A 76 11.68 -13.09 -22.26
N LEU A 77 11.68 -13.64 -23.46
CA LEU A 77 12.88 -14.24 -24.08
C LEU A 77 13.99 -13.21 -24.26
N LYS A 78 13.68 -12.02 -24.74
CA LYS A 78 14.64 -10.91 -24.82
C LYS A 78 15.21 -10.53 -23.46
N LYS A 79 14.35 -10.44 -22.43
CA LYS A 79 14.77 -10.17 -21.04
C LYS A 79 15.70 -11.26 -20.52
N MET A 80 15.41 -12.53 -20.79
CA MET A 80 16.27 -13.65 -20.38
C MET A 80 17.61 -13.67 -21.15
N ALA A 81 17.62 -13.25 -22.41
CA ALA A 81 18.81 -13.12 -23.23
C ALA A 81 19.61 -11.82 -22.91
N ASN A 82 19.14 -11.00 -21.98
CA ASN A 82 19.72 -9.70 -21.65
C ASN A 82 19.78 -8.73 -22.83
N GLU A 83 18.84 -8.86 -23.77
CA GLU A 83 18.65 -7.99 -24.92
C GLU A 83 17.73 -6.79 -24.57
N ALA A 84 17.85 -5.71 -25.31
CA ALA A 84 16.96 -4.57 -25.18
C ALA A 84 15.53 -4.94 -25.61
N TYR A 85 14.55 -4.57 -24.80
CA TYR A 85 13.12 -4.74 -25.12
C TYR A 85 12.31 -3.55 -24.60
N ASP A 86 11.20 -3.28 -25.27
CA ASP A 86 10.24 -2.27 -24.84
C ASP A 86 9.08 -2.96 -24.13
N SER A 87 8.69 -2.42 -22.98
CA SER A 87 7.49 -2.87 -22.27
C SER A 87 6.26 -2.16 -22.85
N GLU A 88 5.25 -2.90 -23.26
CA GLU A 88 3.98 -2.35 -23.73
C GLU A 88 3.17 -1.70 -22.58
N LEU A 89 3.47 -2.09 -21.34
CA LEU A 89 2.87 -1.52 -20.15
C LEU A 89 3.96 -0.77 -19.38
N PRO A 90 3.77 0.53 -19.12
CA PRO A 90 4.69 1.24 -18.24
C PRO A 90 4.64 0.59 -16.85
N MET A 91 5.78 0.03 -16.44
CA MET A 91 5.92 -0.52 -15.09
C MET A 91 6.18 0.63 -14.12
N PRO A 92 5.50 0.66 -12.98
CA PRO A 92 5.83 1.62 -11.94
C PRO A 92 7.29 1.40 -11.49
N THR A 93 8.01 2.50 -11.34
CA THR A 93 9.34 2.48 -10.74
C THR A 93 9.19 2.73 -9.25
N TYR A 94 9.73 1.82 -8.45
CA TYR A 94 9.76 1.96 -7.00
C TYR A 94 11.18 2.32 -6.55
N ASP A 95 11.28 3.10 -5.49
CA ASP A 95 12.56 3.39 -4.86
C ASP A 95 13.17 2.07 -4.33
N ARG A 96 14.45 1.88 -4.62
CA ARG A 96 15.18 0.74 -4.07
C ARG A 96 15.62 1.06 -2.66
N VAL A 97 15.05 0.34 -1.69
CA VAL A 97 15.50 0.39 -0.31
C VAL A 97 16.61 -0.66 -0.13
N PRO A 98 17.80 -0.27 0.35
CA PRO A 98 18.84 -1.24 0.66
C PRO A 98 18.32 -2.23 1.70
N PRO A 99 18.61 -3.54 1.57
CA PRO A 99 18.22 -4.51 2.58
C PRO A 99 18.88 -4.16 3.92
N ALA A 100 18.14 -4.36 5.00
CA ALA A 100 18.67 -4.23 6.34
C ALA A 100 19.81 -5.22 6.60
N ARG A 101 20.64 -4.95 7.58
CA ARG A 101 21.65 -5.92 8.03
C ARG A 101 20.96 -7.17 8.53
N GLN A 102 21.52 -8.33 8.21
CA GLN A 102 21.02 -9.59 8.74
C GLN A 102 21.20 -9.67 10.27
N VAL A 103 20.25 -10.28 10.94
CA VAL A 103 20.41 -10.67 12.35
C VAL A 103 21.38 -11.84 12.40
N LEU A 104 22.54 -11.63 13.02
CA LEU A 104 23.62 -12.64 13.01
C LEU A 104 23.39 -13.77 14.01
N ASP A 105 22.76 -13.46 15.14
CA ASP A 105 22.45 -14.42 16.19
C ASP A 105 20.96 -14.34 16.57
N MET A 106 20.17 -15.17 15.91
CA MET A 106 18.74 -15.26 16.19
C MET A 106 18.45 -15.76 17.61
N ALA A 107 19.32 -16.59 18.19
CA ALA A 107 19.08 -17.16 19.51
C ALA A 107 19.11 -16.10 20.64
N SER A 108 19.81 -14.98 20.43
CA SER A 108 19.86 -13.85 21.37
C SER A 108 18.92 -12.69 20.95
N ALA A 109 18.40 -12.69 19.74
CA ALA A 109 17.69 -11.58 19.16
C ALA A 109 16.32 -11.32 19.80
N VAL A 110 15.97 -10.05 19.91
CA VAL A 110 14.60 -9.58 20.21
C VAL A 110 13.88 -9.31 18.89
N ILE A 111 12.76 -10.01 18.69
CA ILE A 111 11.95 -9.90 17.47
C ILE A 111 10.64 -9.17 17.78
N ALA A 112 10.18 -8.36 16.88
CA ALA A 112 8.83 -7.77 16.93
C ALA A 112 7.98 -8.28 15.76
N ILE A 113 6.67 -8.32 15.97
CA ILE A 113 5.67 -8.45 14.91
C ILE A 113 4.96 -7.13 14.75
N GLY A 114 4.55 -6.79 13.53
CA GLY A 114 3.78 -5.57 13.25
C GLY A 114 2.89 -5.77 12.04
N THR A 115 1.89 -4.92 11.88
CA THR A 115 0.95 -5.05 10.76
C THR A 115 0.45 -3.70 10.24
N GLU A 116 0.20 -3.63 8.95
CA GLU A 116 -0.62 -2.56 8.35
C GLU A 116 -2.08 -2.98 8.19
N GLY A 117 -2.43 -4.21 8.56
CA GLY A 117 -3.77 -4.77 8.43
C GLY A 117 -4.78 -4.25 9.47
N GLY A 118 -4.43 -3.26 10.29
CA GLY A 118 -5.35 -2.55 11.17
C GLY A 118 -5.94 -3.39 12.31
N ILE A 119 -5.19 -4.36 12.84
CA ILE A 119 -5.60 -5.12 14.03
C ILE A 119 -5.40 -4.22 15.26
N VAL A 120 -6.49 -3.85 15.90
CA VAL A 120 -6.51 -2.93 17.05
C VAL A 120 -7.30 -3.53 18.21
N PRO A 121 -7.10 -3.08 19.47
CA PRO A 121 -7.98 -3.43 20.58
C PRO A 121 -9.42 -3.05 20.28
N ARG A 122 -10.36 -3.82 20.83
CA ARG A 122 -11.78 -3.61 20.62
C ARG A 122 -12.21 -2.17 20.89
N GLY A 123 -13.02 -1.64 19.98
CA GLY A 123 -13.51 -0.27 20.03
C GLY A 123 -12.53 0.76 19.45
N ASN A 124 -11.41 0.29 18.88
CA ASN A 124 -10.41 1.16 18.23
C ASN A 124 -10.12 2.43 19.07
N PRO A 125 -9.54 2.29 20.26
CA PRO A 125 -9.43 3.38 21.25
C PRO A 125 -8.69 4.60 20.71
N ASP A 126 -7.71 4.39 19.84
CA ASP A 126 -6.92 5.47 19.23
C ASP A 126 -7.53 5.99 17.93
N ARG A 127 -8.66 5.44 17.51
CA ARG A 127 -9.39 5.85 16.31
C ARG A 127 -8.48 5.89 15.08
N ILE A 128 -7.78 4.79 14.80
CA ILE A 128 -7.04 4.62 13.55
C ILE A 128 -8.06 4.59 12.42
N GLU A 129 -7.83 5.39 11.40
CA GLU A 129 -8.74 5.49 10.26
C GLU A 129 -8.66 4.23 9.39
N ALA A 130 -9.81 3.71 8.95
CA ALA A 130 -9.90 2.51 8.11
C ALA A 130 -9.35 2.70 6.68
N HIS A 131 -9.14 3.97 6.28
CA HIS A 131 -8.61 4.39 4.98
C HIS A 131 -7.72 5.59 5.19
N ASN A 132 -6.61 5.67 4.45
CA ASN A 132 -5.69 6.79 4.48
C ASN A 132 -5.34 7.20 5.92
N ALA A 133 -4.86 6.25 6.70
CA ALA A 133 -4.55 6.44 8.11
C ALA A 133 -3.60 7.64 8.31
N SER A 134 -3.91 8.46 9.29
CA SER A 134 -3.12 9.65 9.63
C SER A 134 -2.06 9.39 10.69
N LYS A 135 -2.06 8.18 11.26
CA LYS A 135 -1.20 7.75 12.37
C LYS A 135 -0.91 6.26 12.34
N TRP A 136 0.05 5.87 13.16
CA TRP A 136 0.26 4.52 13.63
C TRP A 136 0.12 4.47 15.15
N CYS A 137 -0.09 3.31 15.71
CA CYS A 137 -0.19 3.09 17.15
C CYS A 137 0.63 1.87 17.56
N ARG A 138 0.83 1.71 18.87
CA ARG A 138 1.41 0.51 19.45
C ARG A 138 0.50 -0.03 20.52
N TYR A 139 0.32 -1.34 20.57
CA TYR A 139 -0.49 -1.99 21.58
C TYR A 139 0.31 -3.10 22.27
N SER A 140 0.10 -3.22 23.59
CA SER A 140 0.76 -4.26 24.36
C SER A 140 0.22 -5.64 24.01
N ILE A 141 1.15 -6.58 23.93
CA ILE A 141 0.90 -8.03 23.86
C ILE A 141 1.62 -8.76 24.99
N GLU A 142 2.03 -8.01 26.01
CA GLU A 142 2.66 -8.58 27.20
C GLU A 142 1.73 -9.57 27.90
N GLY A 143 2.22 -10.76 28.18
CA GLY A 143 1.45 -11.83 28.82
C GLY A 143 0.37 -12.48 27.95
N LEU A 144 0.25 -12.09 26.67
CA LEU A 144 -0.68 -12.74 25.74
C LEU A 144 0.04 -13.84 24.97
N ASP A 145 -0.57 -15.03 24.93
CA ASP A 145 -0.15 -16.15 24.08
C ASP A 145 -0.72 -16.06 22.65
N ARG A 146 -1.86 -15.39 22.51
CA ARG A 146 -2.55 -15.16 21.24
C ARG A 146 -3.51 -13.98 21.36
N LEU A 147 -3.90 -13.42 20.24
CA LEU A 147 -4.99 -12.44 20.18
C LEU A 147 -6.34 -13.18 20.28
N GLN A 148 -7.18 -12.79 21.25
CA GLN A 148 -8.47 -13.42 21.44
C GLN A 148 -9.54 -12.74 20.58
N LYS A 149 -10.45 -13.55 20.04
CA LYS A 149 -11.68 -13.08 19.41
C LYS A 149 -12.46 -12.18 20.36
N GLY A 150 -12.83 -11.01 19.91
CA GLY A 150 -13.63 -10.04 20.68
C GLY A 150 -12.82 -9.07 21.54
N ASP A 151 -11.53 -9.34 21.80
CA ASP A 151 -10.62 -8.38 22.44
C ASP A 151 -9.92 -7.47 21.41
N PHE A 152 -9.83 -7.95 20.17
CA PHE A 152 -9.29 -7.23 19.04
C PHE A 152 -10.29 -7.18 17.89
N GLU A 153 -10.15 -6.16 17.06
CA GLU A 153 -10.98 -5.95 15.87
C GLU A 153 -10.17 -5.39 14.71
N VAL A 154 -10.75 -5.44 13.51
CA VAL A 154 -10.18 -4.90 12.29
C VAL A 154 -10.63 -3.46 12.09
N ALA A 155 -9.68 -2.53 12.08
CA ALA A 155 -9.89 -1.13 11.68
C ALA A 155 -9.38 -0.88 10.25
N HIS A 156 -9.67 -1.77 9.29
CA HIS A 156 -9.15 -1.69 7.93
C HIS A 156 -10.27 -1.88 6.91
N GLY A 157 -10.42 -0.93 5.98
CA GLY A 157 -11.50 -0.95 4.98
C GLY A 157 -11.15 -1.57 3.63
N GLY A 158 -9.99 -2.19 3.47
CA GLY A 158 -9.50 -2.72 2.20
C GLY A 158 -9.66 -4.22 1.99
N TYR A 159 -10.07 -4.97 3.01
CA TYR A 159 -10.31 -6.42 2.93
C TYR A 159 -11.53 -6.82 3.75
N ASP A 160 -12.02 -8.05 3.55
CA ASP A 160 -13.12 -8.60 4.34
C ASP A 160 -12.66 -8.80 5.80
N PRO A 161 -13.24 -8.06 6.77
CA PRO A 161 -12.81 -8.12 8.16
C PRO A 161 -13.28 -9.39 8.87
N VAL A 162 -14.26 -10.13 8.34
CA VAL A 162 -14.90 -11.24 9.03
C VAL A 162 -13.90 -12.32 9.44
N PRO A 163 -13.03 -12.86 8.57
CA PRO A 163 -12.09 -13.89 8.97
C PRO A 163 -11.07 -13.42 10.02
N ALA A 164 -10.66 -12.16 9.98
CA ALA A 164 -9.71 -11.60 10.93
C ALA A 164 -10.37 -11.21 12.26
N ASN A 165 -11.64 -10.84 12.28
CA ASN A 165 -12.42 -10.65 13.52
C ASN A 165 -12.73 -11.99 14.20
N GLU A 166 -12.88 -13.08 13.43
CA GLU A 166 -13.01 -14.43 13.97
C GLU A 166 -11.71 -14.93 14.63
N ASP A 167 -10.57 -14.63 14.01
CA ASP A 167 -9.25 -14.94 14.53
C ASP A 167 -8.23 -13.87 14.09
N PRO A 168 -7.93 -12.88 14.95
CA PRO A 168 -6.98 -11.81 14.63
C PRO A 168 -5.56 -12.31 14.35
N ASN A 169 -5.21 -13.53 14.82
CA ASN A 169 -3.89 -14.10 14.55
C ASN A 169 -3.67 -14.44 13.07
N ARG A 170 -4.71 -14.48 12.25
CA ARG A 170 -4.59 -14.63 10.79
C ARG A 170 -3.89 -13.46 10.14
N VAL A 171 -3.96 -12.28 10.74
CA VAL A 171 -3.33 -11.06 10.23
C VAL A 171 -2.10 -10.69 11.06
N LEU A 172 -2.18 -10.76 12.37
CA LEU A 172 -1.05 -10.55 13.27
C LEU A 172 -0.78 -11.84 14.06
N PRO A 173 0.13 -12.73 13.59
CA PRO A 173 0.29 -14.10 14.08
C PRO A 173 1.02 -14.16 15.42
N LEU A 174 0.41 -13.64 16.48
CA LEU A 174 0.98 -13.64 17.83
C LEU A 174 1.19 -15.07 18.33
N ASP A 175 0.23 -15.94 18.12
CA ASP A 175 0.28 -17.34 18.54
C ASP A 175 1.45 -18.10 17.90
N GLY A 176 1.68 -17.88 16.59
CA GLY A 176 2.84 -18.41 15.88
C GLY A 176 4.15 -17.84 16.40
N ALA A 177 4.22 -16.53 16.62
CA ALA A 177 5.42 -15.87 17.17
C ALA A 177 5.74 -16.37 18.59
N ARG A 178 4.73 -16.55 19.45
CA ARG A 178 4.91 -17.15 20.79
C ARG A 178 5.33 -18.62 20.73
N ALA A 179 4.86 -19.37 19.75
CA ALA A 179 5.35 -20.75 19.55
C ALA A 179 6.84 -20.77 19.24
N LEU A 180 7.29 -19.94 18.30
CA LEU A 180 8.70 -19.80 17.94
C LEU A 180 9.59 -19.31 19.10
N GLU A 181 9.07 -18.40 19.92
CA GLU A 181 9.76 -17.94 21.13
C GLU A 181 9.95 -19.11 22.14
N ARG A 182 8.91 -19.91 22.36
CA ARG A 182 9.00 -21.11 23.23
C ARG A 182 9.99 -22.16 22.66
N GLU A 183 10.04 -22.29 21.35
CA GLU A 183 11.02 -23.16 20.65
C GLU A 183 12.42 -22.58 20.63
N LYS A 184 12.62 -21.35 21.15
CA LYS A 184 13.89 -20.63 21.16
C LYS A 184 14.45 -20.34 19.77
N ALA A 185 13.59 -20.17 18.79
CA ALA A 185 13.97 -19.71 17.46
C ALA A 185 14.55 -18.29 17.52
N PHE A 186 14.15 -17.50 18.52
CA PHE A 186 14.74 -16.22 18.93
C PHE A 186 14.60 -16.05 20.46
N SER A 187 15.28 -15.05 21.02
CA SER A 187 15.37 -14.87 22.48
C SER A 187 14.05 -14.41 23.08
N LYS A 188 13.46 -13.35 22.51
CA LYS A 188 12.26 -12.71 23.07
C LYS A 188 11.41 -12.07 21.96
N LEU A 189 10.09 -12.21 22.10
CA LEU A 189 9.14 -11.39 21.34
C LEU A 189 8.94 -10.04 22.07
N ASN A 190 9.01 -8.93 21.34
CA ASN A 190 8.76 -7.61 21.88
C ASN A 190 7.37 -7.53 22.53
N ASP A 191 7.26 -6.78 23.63
CA ASP A 191 6.06 -6.74 24.47
C ASP A 191 4.91 -5.90 23.87
N TRP A 192 5.11 -5.30 22.70
CA TRP A 192 4.12 -4.53 21.96
C TRP A 192 4.34 -4.68 20.45
N TYR A 193 3.29 -4.46 19.68
CA TYR A 193 3.36 -4.45 18.23
C TYR A 193 2.97 -3.08 17.66
N PRO A 194 3.64 -2.60 16.60
CA PRO A 194 3.21 -1.43 15.84
C PRO A 194 2.09 -1.82 14.86
N VAL A 195 1.13 -0.93 14.70
CA VAL A 195 0.00 -1.10 13.79
C VAL A 195 -0.38 0.21 13.11
N THR A 196 -0.73 0.12 11.86
CA THR A 196 -1.39 1.17 11.08
C THR A 196 -2.39 0.54 10.12
N VAL A 197 -2.99 1.34 9.25
CA VAL A 197 -3.83 0.87 8.14
C VAL A 197 -3.17 1.26 6.83
N GLY A 198 -2.82 0.27 6.00
CA GLY A 198 -2.16 0.49 4.72
C GLY A 198 -3.09 1.00 3.62
N ASN A 199 -4.39 0.72 3.76
CA ASN A 199 -5.40 1.01 2.74
C ASN A 199 -5.45 2.48 2.32
N VAL A 200 -5.10 2.76 1.06
CA VAL A 200 -5.01 4.11 0.45
C VAL A 200 -4.15 5.11 1.23
N THR A 201 -3.30 4.65 2.14
CA THR A 201 -2.40 5.51 2.90
C THR A 201 -1.36 6.12 1.97
N ALA A 202 -1.22 7.46 2.02
CA ALA A 202 -0.27 8.17 1.18
C ALA A 202 1.16 7.72 1.47
N VAL A 203 1.98 7.52 0.43
CA VAL A 203 3.38 7.07 0.53
C VAL A 203 4.18 7.91 1.53
N ARG A 204 4.06 9.23 1.48
CA ARG A 204 4.71 10.13 2.46
C ARG A 204 4.32 9.83 3.92
N SER A 205 3.07 9.47 4.16
CA SER A 205 2.60 9.08 5.51
C SER A 205 3.21 7.74 5.91
N ALA A 206 3.23 6.77 5.00
CA ALA A 206 3.83 5.45 5.23
C ALA A 206 5.34 5.57 5.51
N GLU A 207 6.07 6.42 4.78
CA GLU A 207 7.50 6.71 5.03
C GLU A 207 7.72 7.30 6.43
N ARG A 208 6.88 8.24 6.84
CA ARG A 208 6.94 8.82 8.18
C ARG A 208 6.67 7.76 9.24
N TYR A 209 5.61 6.96 9.10
CA TYR A 209 5.29 5.88 10.07
C TYR A 209 6.39 4.83 10.12
N GLY A 210 6.92 4.43 8.98
CA GLY A 210 8.02 3.47 8.92
C GLY A 210 9.25 3.94 9.69
N ARG A 211 9.58 5.23 9.59
CA ARG A 211 10.67 5.85 10.36
C ARG A 211 10.37 5.87 11.85
N GLU A 212 9.21 6.42 12.24
CA GLU A 212 8.79 6.53 13.64
C GLU A 212 8.70 5.17 14.33
N MET A 213 8.11 4.16 13.64
CA MET A 213 8.06 2.77 14.12
C MET A 213 9.46 2.18 14.26
N GLY A 214 10.33 2.38 13.26
CA GLY A 214 11.69 1.90 13.29
C GLY A 214 12.50 2.47 14.46
N GLU A 215 12.42 3.77 14.68
CA GLU A 215 13.05 4.45 15.83
C GLU A 215 12.54 3.90 17.17
N ALA A 216 11.22 3.71 17.30
CA ALA A 216 10.62 3.16 18.50
C ALA A 216 11.05 1.70 18.76
N LEU A 217 11.13 0.88 17.73
CA LEU A 217 11.57 -0.52 17.85
C LEU A 217 13.05 -0.62 18.17
N ILE A 218 13.90 0.20 17.56
CA ILE A 218 15.33 0.29 17.89
C ILE A 218 15.51 0.70 19.34
N ALA A 219 14.77 1.70 19.82
CA ALA A 219 14.81 2.15 21.21
C ALA A 219 14.35 1.05 22.20
N ALA A 220 13.52 0.11 21.76
CA ALA A 220 13.09 -1.06 22.52
C ALA A 220 14.08 -2.25 22.43
N GLY A 221 15.20 -2.09 21.74
CA GLY A 221 16.21 -3.13 21.56
C GLY A 221 15.82 -4.23 20.57
N VAL A 222 14.84 -3.97 19.69
CA VAL A 222 14.41 -4.92 18.66
C VAL A 222 15.45 -4.98 17.54
N GLU A 223 15.84 -6.20 17.17
CA GLU A 223 16.85 -6.48 16.14
C GLU A 223 16.24 -6.95 14.83
N GLY A 224 15.02 -7.51 14.88
CA GLY A 224 14.30 -7.96 13.71
C GLY A 224 12.81 -7.72 13.83
N VAL A 225 12.15 -7.45 12.70
CA VAL A 225 10.70 -7.20 12.64
C VAL A 225 10.06 -8.05 11.56
N ILE A 226 8.99 -8.73 11.91
CA ILE A 226 8.11 -9.42 10.97
C ILE A 226 6.91 -8.51 10.71
N LEU A 227 6.84 -7.96 9.51
CA LEU A 227 5.71 -7.14 9.08
C LEU A 227 4.73 -7.98 8.28
N THR A 228 3.48 -7.97 8.69
CA THR A 228 2.40 -8.62 7.96
C THR A 228 1.58 -7.61 7.16
N SER A 229 1.08 -8.05 6.03
CA SER A 229 0.29 -7.25 5.07
C SER A 229 -1.00 -7.98 4.71
N THR A 230 -2.02 -7.24 4.28
CA THR A 230 -3.32 -7.73 3.82
C THR A 230 -3.64 -7.33 2.40
#